data_4f6b8ded821202514b392752deddb3e8
#
_entry.id   4f6b8ded821202514b392752deddb3e8
#
_cell.length_a   1.000
_cell.length_b   1.000
_cell.length_c   1.000
_cell.angle_alpha   90.00
_cell.angle_beta   90.00
_cell.angle_gamma   90.00
#
_symmetry.space_group_name_H-M   'P 1'
#
loop_
_entity.id
_entity.type
_entity.pdbx_description
1 polymer ?
#
loop_
_entity_poly.entity_id
_entity_poly.type
_entity_poly.pdbx_seq_one_letter_code
_entity_poly.pdbx_strand_id
1 'polypeptide(L)'
;MGLINLPSGVSSVWAAAWKYLLNGAQEKCELPPLEGFPHCEDKVKWMREMWRTDSCYGNYGVDGSTCSFFIYLSEVENWCPRLPWRTRTLDEELDRRGQAEVRTSFEELYRVMSQREEFRWMMLRIQRMAEPWVGAVRSLASKQNLARRRRKKILVHLGLLTKESGFKIAENAFSGGPLGELVQWSDLITTLYLLGHDVRISASLAELKEIMRKVMGNKSSCPTQGDKVVELIYIDIVGLTQFKKTLGPSWVHYQCMLRVLDSFGTEPEFNHAHYAQSKGHKTPWGKWNLNPQQFNTMFPHTPDNSFLGFVVEQHLNASDIQHIDDIKRQNQSLVYGKVDNFWKDKKKYLDIIHSYMEVHGTVHGTSTVHLPSYVKNHGILSGRDLQFLLRETKLFVGLSFPYEGPAPLEAIANGCAFLNPKFNPPKSSKNTDFFKGKPTLRELTSQHPYAEVYIGPPHVWTVDIENPVEVERALRSILSQKIEPYLPYEFTCEGMLQRVNAFIENQDFCHGQVMWPPLSTLQVKVAEPGRTCKQVCQEEQLICEPSFFQHLNKDKDLARWDTRTIHFPPCSRCDLKSGHQVAAHNRFEFKWIVCHLEWRIQINCSVMLKPPEGPVCKDTLLENDSSKSESHL
;
A
#
# COMPACT_ATOMS: atom_id res chain seq x y z
N MET A 1 56.96 -23.12 20.12
CA MET A 1 57.10 -23.54 18.72
C MET A 1 56.08 -24.62 18.45
N GLY A 2 55.08 -24.36 17.65
CA GLY A 2 54.07 -25.31 17.24
C GLY A 2 53.28 -24.68 16.13
N LEU A 3 53.71 -24.92 14.87
CA LEU A 3 53.07 -24.46 13.66
C LEU A 3 51.74 -25.23 13.51
N ILE A 4 50.64 -24.51 13.52
CA ILE A 4 49.35 -25.05 13.11
C ILE A 4 49.21 -24.81 11.61
N ASN A 5 49.22 -25.90 10.86
CA ASN A 5 48.92 -25.91 9.41
C ASN A 5 47.48 -25.48 9.16
N LEU A 6 47.33 -24.36 8.49
CA LEU A 6 46.05 -23.92 7.92
C LEU A 6 45.82 -24.58 6.55
N PRO A 7 44.60 -25.01 6.23
CA PRO A 7 44.31 -25.55 4.90
C PRO A 7 44.42 -24.49 3.84
N SER A 8 45.16 -24.79 2.77
CA SER A 8 45.34 -24.01 1.56
C SER A 8 44.02 -23.84 0.82
N GLY A 9 43.53 -22.60 0.78
CA GLY A 9 42.35 -22.30 -0.06
C GLY A 9 41.62 -20.99 0.21
N VAL A 10 42.05 -20.17 1.16
CA VAL A 10 41.47 -18.81 1.35
C VAL A 10 42.53 -17.79 0.91
N SER A 11 42.21 -17.03 -0.12
CA SER A 11 43.11 -16.03 -0.70
C SER A 11 43.64 -15.14 0.40
N SER A 12 44.98 -15.17 0.57
CA SER A 12 45.76 -14.43 1.55
C SER A 12 45.57 -12.89 1.51
N VAL A 13 44.96 -12.39 0.46
CA VAL A 13 44.67 -10.97 0.24
C VAL A 13 43.56 -10.47 1.17
N TRP A 14 42.54 -11.29 1.44
CA TRP A 14 41.43 -10.90 2.30
C TRP A 14 41.81 -10.91 3.80
N ALA A 15 42.58 -11.89 4.23
CA ALA A 15 43.07 -11.94 5.61
C ALA A 15 44.04 -10.79 5.93
N ALA A 16 44.86 -10.39 4.99
CA ALA A 16 45.78 -9.25 5.13
C ALA A 16 45.02 -7.91 5.14
N ALA A 17 44.00 -7.75 4.27
CA ALA A 17 43.19 -6.53 4.24
C ALA A 17 42.39 -6.36 5.56
N TRP A 18 41.86 -7.45 6.12
CA TRP A 18 41.16 -7.42 7.41
C TRP A 18 42.14 -7.07 8.56
N LYS A 19 43.33 -7.62 8.56
CA LYS A 19 44.33 -7.34 9.60
C LYS A 19 44.81 -5.89 9.54
N TYR A 20 44.90 -5.30 8.35
CA TYR A 20 45.27 -3.89 8.15
C TYR A 20 44.14 -2.94 8.60
N LEU A 21 42.90 -3.29 8.34
CA LEU A 21 41.71 -2.55 8.81
C LEU A 21 41.54 -2.62 10.32
N LEU A 22 41.87 -3.75 10.96
CA LEU A 22 41.74 -3.95 12.41
C LEU A 22 42.85 -3.21 13.18
N ASN A 23 44.07 -3.18 12.68
CA ASN A 23 45.17 -2.44 13.33
C ASN A 23 45.01 -0.91 13.28
N GLY A 24 44.34 -0.37 12.26
CA GLY A 24 43.97 1.06 12.23
C GLY A 24 42.74 1.42 13.08
N ALA A 25 41.95 0.41 13.51
CA ALA A 25 40.67 0.61 14.20
C ALA A 25 40.84 0.73 15.73
N GLN A 26 41.95 0.25 16.30
CA GLN A 26 42.14 0.23 17.75
C GLN A 26 42.25 1.64 18.38
N GLU A 27 42.66 2.65 17.61
CA GLU A 27 42.79 4.03 18.09
C GLU A 27 41.52 4.88 17.97
N LYS A 28 40.45 4.41 17.28
CA LYS A 28 39.28 5.24 16.94
C LYS A 28 37.92 4.63 17.31
N CYS A 29 37.87 3.76 18.31
CA CYS A 29 36.60 3.22 18.76
C CYS A 29 35.85 4.19 19.71
N GLU A 30 35.62 5.42 19.25
CA GLU A 30 34.70 6.33 19.92
C GLU A 30 33.27 5.84 19.68
N LEU A 31 32.55 5.63 20.78
CA LEU A 31 31.19 5.15 20.73
C LEU A 31 30.27 6.29 20.27
N PRO A 32 29.46 6.08 19.24
CA PRO A 32 28.44 7.06 18.87
C PRO A 32 27.36 7.14 19.96
N PRO A 33 26.56 8.20 19.99
CA PRO A 33 25.42 8.28 20.89
C PRO A 33 24.50 7.07 20.72
N LEU A 34 24.11 6.42 21.83
CA LEU A 34 23.26 5.23 21.83
C LEU A 34 21.76 5.55 21.77
N GLU A 35 21.42 6.81 21.49
CA GLU A 35 20.06 7.27 21.35
C GLU A 35 19.35 6.49 20.24
N GLY A 36 18.22 5.88 20.55
CA GLY A 36 17.52 4.98 19.62
C GLY A 36 17.95 3.50 19.68
N PHE A 37 18.98 3.14 20.47
CA PHE A 37 19.50 1.78 20.62
C PHE A 37 19.51 1.34 22.08
N PRO A 38 18.37 1.22 22.77
CA PRO A 38 18.30 1.03 24.22
C PRO A 38 18.93 -0.28 24.70
N HIS A 39 19.09 -1.27 23.83
CA HIS A 39 19.66 -2.59 24.18
C HIS A 39 21.12 -2.75 23.78
N CYS A 40 21.72 -1.77 23.14
CA CYS A 40 23.09 -1.86 22.65
C CYS A 40 24.10 -2.14 23.77
N GLU A 41 24.02 -1.41 24.87
CA GLU A 41 24.95 -1.54 25.99
C GLU A 41 24.88 -2.92 26.66
N ASP A 42 23.67 -3.44 26.86
CA ASP A 42 23.46 -4.77 27.44
C ASP A 42 23.95 -5.89 26.51
N LYS A 43 23.77 -5.71 25.20
CA LYS A 43 24.30 -6.64 24.19
C LYS A 43 25.83 -6.64 24.16
N VAL A 44 26.45 -5.49 24.30
CA VAL A 44 27.92 -5.41 24.40
C VAL A 44 28.44 -6.08 25.66
N LYS A 45 27.77 -5.90 26.81
CA LYS A 45 28.10 -6.60 28.05
C LYS A 45 27.99 -8.11 27.88
N TRP A 46 26.90 -8.59 27.30
CA TRP A 46 26.68 -9.99 26.99
C TRP A 46 27.78 -10.55 26.06
N MET A 47 28.12 -9.82 24.98
CA MET A 47 29.17 -10.25 24.06
C MET A 47 30.54 -10.43 24.72
N ARG A 48 30.91 -9.59 25.70
CA ARG A 48 32.18 -9.72 26.41
C ARG A 48 32.38 -11.10 27.05
N GLU A 49 31.29 -11.71 27.53
CA GLU A 49 31.32 -13.00 28.19
C GLU A 49 31.10 -14.15 27.22
N MET A 50 30.23 -13.95 26.24
CA MET A 50 29.64 -15.05 25.46
C MET A 50 30.20 -15.21 24.05
N TRP A 51 30.99 -14.27 23.49
CA TRP A 51 31.45 -14.33 22.11
C TRP A 51 32.25 -15.60 21.76
N ARG A 52 32.88 -16.24 22.73
CA ARG A 52 33.65 -17.50 22.53
C ARG A 52 32.78 -18.74 22.49
N THR A 53 31.50 -18.64 22.83
CA THR A 53 30.59 -19.79 22.88
C THR A 53 30.19 -20.30 21.50
N ASP A 54 30.32 -19.45 20.48
CA ASP A 54 30.09 -19.81 19.08
C ASP A 54 31.24 -19.31 18.20
N SER A 55 31.86 -20.24 17.48
CA SER A 55 32.97 -19.95 16.55
C SER A 55 32.57 -19.04 15.41
N CYS A 56 31.26 -18.90 15.14
CA CYS A 56 30.73 -18.00 14.10
C CYS A 56 31.09 -16.53 14.34
N TYR A 57 31.18 -16.09 15.61
CA TYR A 57 31.57 -14.70 15.89
C TYR A 57 32.97 -14.37 15.32
N GLY A 58 33.92 -15.33 15.42
CA GLY A 58 35.23 -15.14 14.80
C GLY A 58 35.20 -14.95 13.29
N ASN A 59 34.25 -15.63 12.59
CA ASN A 59 34.08 -15.48 11.15
C ASN A 59 33.53 -14.11 10.75
N TYR A 60 32.87 -13.43 11.68
CA TYR A 60 32.44 -12.04 11.53
C TYR A 60 33.46 -10.99 12.00
N GLY A 61 34.67 -11.45 12.35
CA GLY A 61 35.76 -10.57 12.80
C GLY A 61 35.68 -10.14 14.25
N VAL A 62 34.90 -10.85 15.07
CA VAL A 62 34.87 -10.64 16.52
C VAL A 62 36.15 -11.25 17.13
N ASP A 63 36.96 -10.41 17.73
CA ASP A 63 38.27 -10.77 18.29
C ASP A 63 38.35 -10.63 19.82
N GLY A 64 37.24 -10.21 20.43
CA GLY A 64 37.14 -9.99 21.89
C GLY A 64 37.36 -8.53 22.30
N SER A 65 37.72 -7.64 21.38
CA SER A 65 37.76 -6.21 21.62
C SER A 65 36.35 -5.60 21.65
N THR A 66 36.17 -4.54 22.43
CA THR A 66 34.89 -3.81 22.49
C THR A 66 34.52 -3.28 21.11
N CYS A 67 35.51 -2.86 20.32
CA CYS A 67 35.33 -2.37 18.96
C CYS A 67 34.76 -3.45 18.03
N SER A 68 35.29 -4.67 18.10
CA SER A 68 34.78 -5.80 17.29
C SER A 68 33.34 -6.17 17.67
N PHE A 69 32.97 -6.04 18.95
CA PHE A 69 31.60 -6.24 19.40
C PHE A 69 30.67 -5.17 18.81
N PHE A 70 31.05 -3.91 18.86
CA PHE A 70 30.24 -2.83 18.26
C PHE A 70 30.08 -3.00 16.77
N ILE A 71 31.14 -3.33 16.04
CA ILE A 71 31.10 -3.60 14.61
C ILE A 71 30.10 -4.71 14.31
N TYR A 72 30.23 -5.83 15.02
CA TYR A 72 29.33 -6.96 14.85
C TYR A 72 27.87 -6.60 15.19
N LEU A 73 27.63 -5.99 16.34
CA LEU A 73 26.30 -5.64 16.81
C LEU A 73 25.64 -4.52 15.96
N SER A 74 26.41 -3.70 15.29
CA SER A 74 25.89 -2.64 14.42
C SER A 74 25.68 -3.07 12.97
N GLU A 75 26.51 -3.99 12.47
CA GLU A 75 26.51 -4.35 11.04
C GLU A 75 25.82 -5.69 10.75
N VAL A 76 25.75 -6.59 11.74
CA VAL A 76 25.19 -7.92 11.60
C VAL A 76 23.85 -8.07 12.32
N GLU A 77 23.79 -7.70 13.59
CA GLU A 77 22.59 -7.83 14.41
C GLU A 77 21.74 -6.57 14.55
N ASN A 78 22.28 -5.40 14.21
CA ASN A 78 21.61 -4.11 14.28
C ASN A 78 21.13 -3.69 15.68
N TRP A 79 21.80 -4.13 16.74
CA TRP A 79 21.52 -3.70 18.11
C TRP A 79 22.18 -2.39 18.50
N CYS A 80 23.22 -2.00 17.77
CA CYS A 80 24.05 -0.82 18.05
C CYS A 80 24.08 0.11 16.84
N PRO A 81 24.32 1.44 17.03
CA PRO A 81 24.51 2.37 15.94
C PRO A 81 25.83 2.04 15.21
N ARG A 82 25.87 2.31 13.91
CA ARG A 82 27.10 2.14 13.12
C ARG A 82 28.15 3.14 13.56
N LEU A 83 29.38 2.67 13.63
CA LEU A 83 30.52 3.52 13.94
C LEU A 83 30.69 4.57 12.82
N PRO A 84 30.92 5.86 13.14
CA PRO A 84 30.96 6.95 12.15
C PRO A 84 31.95 6.69 11.01
N TRP A 85 33.12 6.15 11.31
CA TRP A 85 34.17 5.84 10.33
C TRP A 85 33.89 4.56 9.50
N ARG A 86 32.84 3.82 9.82
CA ARG A 86 32.35 2.66 9.05
C ARG A 86 31.05 2.93 8.32
N THR A 87 30.51 4.13 8.47
CA THR A 87 29.35 4.58 7.68
C THR A 87 29.83 4.87 6.28
N ARG A 88 29.39 4.05 5.32
CA ARG A 88 29.71 4.26 3.90
C ARG A 88 28.89 5.42 3.36
N THR A 89 29.51 6.20 2.50
CA THR A 89 28.78 7.21 1.73
C THR A 89 27.86 6.54 0.71
N LEU A 90 26.81 7.24 0.30
CA LEU A 90 25.90 6.74 -0.74
C LEU A 90 26.66 6.43 -2.03
N ASP A 91 27.65 7.24 -2.37
CA ASP A 91 28.47 7.05 -3.59
C ASP A 91 29.30 5.74 -3.54
N GLU A 92 29.92 5.41 -2.39
CA GLU A 92 30.63 4.14 -2.22
C GLU A 92 29.70 2.92 -2.29
N GLU A 93 28.43 3.06 -1.83
CA GLU A 93 27.44 1.99 -1.96
C GLU A 93 26.94 1.85 -3.40
N LEU A 94 26.75 2.95 -4.12
CA LEU A 94 26.35 2.95 -5.54
C LEU A 94 27.42 2.30 -6.42
N ASP A 95 28.69 2.63 -6.20
CA ASP A 95 29.83 2.04 -6.94
C ASP A 95 29.91 0.52 -6.75
N ARG A 96 29.66 0.05 -5.55
CA ARG A 96 29.73 -1.38 -5.23
C ARG A 96 28.52 -2.21 -5.73
N ARG A 97 27.32 -1.65 -5.67
CA ARG A 97 26.07 -2.39 -5.91
C ARG A 97 25.38 -2.05 -7.22
N GLY A 98 25.86 -1.03 -7.90
CA GLY A 98 25.27 -0.49 -9.10
C GLY A 98 24.09 0.43 -8.84
N GLN A 99 23.94 1.38 -9.72
CA GLN A 99 22.91 2.40 -9.71
C GLN A 99 21.60 1.85 -10.33
N ALA A 100 20.47 2.26 -9.80
CA ALA A 100 19.17 1.96 -10.39
C ALA A 100 18.87 2.99 -11.49
N GLU A 101 19.15 2.63 -12.72
CA GLU A 101 18.84 3.46 -13.88
C GLU A 101 17.41 3.21 -14.35
N VAL A 102 16.71 4.30 -14.63
CA VAL A 102 15.35 4.25 -15.17
C VAL A 102 15.36 3.57 -16.54
N ARG A 103 14.46 2.59 -16.75
CA ARG A 103 14.28 1.90 -18.03
C ARG A 103 13.13 2.51 -18.82
N THR A 104 13.27 2.55 -20.13
CA THR A 104 12.26 3.04 -21.08
C THR A 104 11.91 2.03 -22.16
N SER A 105 12.49 0.83 -22.10
CA SER A 105 12.17 -0.32 -22.97
C SER A 105 11.70 -1.51 -22.13
N PHE A 106 10.78 -2.27 -22.66
CA PHE A 106 10.24 -3.48 -22.02
C PHE A 106 10.79 -4.79 -22.58
N GLU A 107 11.71 -4.74 -23.53
CA GLU A 107 12.18 -5.94 -24.25
C GLU A 107 12.69 -7.05 -23.33
N GLU A 108 13.50 -6.69 -22.33
CA GLU A 108 14.03 -7.64 -21.37
C GLU A 108 12.93 -8.24 -20.49
N LEU A 109 11.96 -7.42 -20.06
CA LEU A 109 10.82 -7.89 -19.28
C LEU A 109 9.96 -8.85 -20.09
N TYR A 110 9.67 -8.51 -21.35
CA TYR A 110 8.89 -9.39 -22.24
C TYR A 110 9.61 -10.70 -22.51
N ARG A 111 10.94 -10.67 -22.70
CA ARG A 111 11.75 -11.88 -22.88
C ARG A 111 11.65 -12.83 -21.69
N VAL A 112 11.61 -12.32 -20.47
CA VAL A 112 11.45 -13.13 -19.25
C VAL A 112 10.03 -13.64 -19.11
N MET A 113 9.02 -12.79 -19.34
CA MET A 113 7.62 -13.16 -19.15
C MET A 113 7.08 -14.08 -20.24
N SER A 114 7.51 -13.93 -21.48
CA SER A 114 7.06 -14.76 -22.62
C SER A 114 7.43 -16.25 -22.50
N GLN A 115 8.36 -16.59 -21.63
CA GLN A 115 8.77 -17.97 -21.40
C GLN A 115 7.73 -18.79 -20.64
N ARG A 116 6.65 -18.17 -20.16
CA ARG A 116 5.67 -18.79 -19.26
C ARG A 116 4.26 -18.39 -19.59
N GLU A 117 3.39 -19.37 -19.74
CA GLU A 117 1.98 -19.16 -20.04
C GLU A 117 1.25 -18.46 -18.86
N GLU A 118 1.68 -18.69 -17.63
CA GLU A 118 1.10 -18.05 -16.45
C GLU A 118 1.18 -16.51 -16.47
N PHE A 119 2.15 -15.96 -17.21
CA PHE A 119 2.33 -14.51 -17.31
C PHE A 119 1.68 -13.89 -18.56
N ARG A 120 1.08 -14.68 -19.42
CA ARG A 120 0.54 -14.23 -20.72
C ARG A 120 -0.44 -13.07 -20.56
N TRP A 121 -1.40 -13.19 -19.65
CA TRP A 121 -2.39 -12.12 -19.44
C TRP A 121 -1.73 -10.82 -18.96
N MET A 122 -0.85 -10.91 -17.96
CA MET A 122 -0.11 -9.77 -17.43
C MET A 122 0.78 -9.12 -18.49
N MET A 123 1.48 -9.92 -19.28
CA MET A 123 2.33 -9.43 -20.38
C MET A 123 1.51 -8.64 -21.40
N LEU A 124 0.36 -9.15 -21.82
CA LEU A 124 -0.54 -8.46 -22.75
C LEU A 124 -1.05 -7.13 -22.18
N ARG A 125 -1.36 -7.09 -20.88
CA ARG A 125 -1.72 -5.84 -20.19
C ARG A 125 -0.55 -4.85 -20.21
N ILE A 126 0.66 -5.28 -19.85
CA ILE A 126 1.85 -4.43 -19.88
C ILE A 126 2.13 -3.89 -21.27
N GLN A 127 1.94 -4.72 -22.31
CA GLN A 127 2.11 -4.32 -23.71
C GLN A 127 1.13 -3.20 -24.11
N ARG A 128 -0.16 -3.33 -23.76
CA ARG A 128 -1.16 -2.29 -24.03
C ARG A 128 -0.86 -0.97 -23.31
N MET A 129 -0.28 -1.06 -22.11
CA MET A 129 0.03 0.09 -21.25
C MET A 129 1.48 0.61 -21.42
N ALA A 130 2.25 0.07 -22.37
CA ALA A 130 3.69 0.36 -22.46
C ALA A 130 3.99 1.86 -22.68
N GLU A 131 3.26 2.49 -23.59
CA GLU A 131 3.46 3.91 -23.91
C GLU A 131 3.14 4.83 -22.73
N PRO A 132 1.97 4.74 -22.06
CA PRO A 132 1.68 5.47 -20.83
C PRO A 132 2.72 5.27 -19.73
N TRP A 133 3.19 4.05 -19.53
CA TRP A 133 4.22 3.74 -18.54
C TRP A 133 5.55 4.44 -18.85
N VAL A 134 6.01 4.40 -20.11
CA VAL A 134 7.23 5.09 -20.53
C VAL A 134 7.08 6.60 -20.42
N GLY A 135 5.93 7.15 -20.79
CA GLY A 135 5.61 8.57 -20.59
C GLY A 135 5.67 8.97 -19.12
N ALA A 136 5.05 8.17 -18.27
CA ALA A 136 4.99 8.42 -16.83
C ALA A 136 6.38 8.35 -16.16
N VAL A 137 7.23 7.39 -16.51
CA VAL A 137 8.57 7.29 -15.91
C VAL A 137 9.47 8.45 -16.36
N ARG A 138 9.34 8.91 -17.60
CA ARG A 138 10.05 10.11 -18.08
C ARG A 138 9.57 11.37 -17.36
N SER A 139 8.26 11.51 -17.20
CA SER A 139 7.65 12.62 -16.44
C SER A 139 8.13 12.62 -14.99
N LEU A 140 8.13 11.48 -14.32
CA LEU A 140 8.61 11.37 -12.96
C LEU A 140 10.10 11.70 -12.85
N ALA A 141 10.94 11.22 -13.77
CA ALA A 141 12.37 11.50 -13.79
C ALA A 141 12.70 12.99 -14.04
N SER A 142 11.81 13.73 -14.71
CA SER A 142 11.94 15.18 -14.86
C SER A 142 11.56 15.98 -13.61
N LYS A 143 10.70 15.42 -12.76
CA LYS A 143 10.18 16.07 -11.54
C LYS A 143 10.97 15.70 -10.29
N GLN A 144 11.60 14.54 -10.28
CA GLN A 144 12.33 13.99 -9.14
C GLN A 144 13.71 13.52 -9.55
N ASN A 145 14.71 13.71 -8.67
CA ASN A 145 16.04 13.17 -8.91
C ASN A 145 16.06 11.66 -8.70
N LEU A 146 15.90 10.90 -9.78
CA LEU A 146 15.98 9.43 -9.77
C LEU A 146 17.39 8.90 -10.04
N ALA A 147 18.41 9.77 -10.14
CA ALA A 147 19.74 9.39 -10.58
C ALA A 147 20.57 8.66 -9.52
N ARG A 148 20.42 8.99 -8.24
CA ARG A 148 21.29 8.47 -7.18
C ARG A 148 20.57 7.42 -6.30
N ARG A 149 19.93 6.43 -6.95
CA ARG A 149 19.22 5.34 -6.24
C ARG A 149 20.00 4.03 -6.35
N ARG A 150 20.04 3.28 -5.27
CA ARG A 150 20.68 1.98 -5.25
C ARG A 150 19.84 0.93 -5.94
N ARG A 151 20.44 0.17 -6.88
CA ARG A 151 19.79 -1.00 -7.47
C ARG A 151 19.58 -2.08 -6.41
N LYS A 152 18.35 -2.52 -6.22
CA LYS A 152 18.00 -3.59 -5.28
C LYS A 152 17.68 -4.88 -6.02
N LYS A 153 18.02 -6.02 -5.40
CA LYS A 153 17.63 -7.36 -5.83
C LYS A 153 16.26 -7.65 -5.24
N ILE A 154 15.22 -7.66 -6.06
CA ILE A 154 13.83 -7.78 -5.63
C ILE A 154 13.26 -9.10 -6.12
N LEU A 155 12.72 -9.91 -5.19
CA LEU A 155 11.92 -11.09 -5.51
C LEU A 155 10.45 -10.71 -5.54
N VAL A 156 9.76 -11.10 -6.61
CA VAL A 156 8.30 -11.06 -6.71
C VAL A 156 7.80 -12.49 -6.80
N HIS A 157 7.22 -13.01 -5.73
CA HIS A 157 6.69 -14.38 -5.68
C HIS A 157 5.16 -14.37 -5.68
N LEU A 158 4.60 -14.83 -6.81
CA LEU A 158 3.16 -14.86 -7.07
C LEU A 158 2.59 -16.20 -6.59
N GLY A 159 2.38 -16.33 -5.29
CA GLY A 159 1.91 -17.56 -4.67
C GLY A 159 0.55 -18.03 -5.18
N LEU A 160 -0.36 -17.10 -5.43
CA LEU A 160 -1.68 -17.37 -6.01
C LEU A 160 -1.64 -17.99 -7.41
N LEU A 161 -0.58 -17.73 -8.19
CA LEU A 161 -0.41 -18.30 -9.55
C LEU A 161 0.27 -19.66 -9.55
N THR A 162 0.80 -20.11 -8.42
CA THR A 162 1.42 -21.44 -8.35
C THR A 162 0.40 -22.55 -8.53
N LYS A 163 0.79 -23.66 -9.14
CA LYS A 163 -0.08 -24.85 -9.27
C LYS A 163 -0.54 -25.37 -7.92
N GLU A 164 0.33 -25.29 -6.91
CA GLU A 164 0.09 -25.75 -5.55
C GLU A 164 -0.95 -24.88 -4.81
N SER A 165 -1.25 -23.67 -5.29
CA SER A 165 -2.31 -22.82 -4.73
C SER A 165 -3.71 -23.37 -5.00
N GLY A 166 -3.90 -24.05 -6.15
CA GLY A 166 -5.18 -24.59 -6.59
C GLY A 166 -6.18 -23.56 -7.14
N PHE A 167 -5.86 -22.26 -7.14
CA PHE A 167 -6.80 -21.19 -7.54
C PHE A 167 -7.01 -21.09 -9.06
N LYS A 168 -6.08 -21.56 -9.88
CA LYS A 168 -6.14 -21.53 -11.35
C LYS A 168 -6.42 -20.13 -11.93
N ILE A 169 -5.84 -19.08 -11.31
CA ILE A 169 -6.10 -17.69 -11.67
C ILE A 169 -5.58 -17.39 -13.08
N ALA A 170 -4.36 -17.86 -13.40
CA ALA A 170 -3.76 -17.63 -14.71
C ALA A 170 -4.52 -18.37 -15.82
N GLU A 171 -4.91 -19.61 -15.59
CA GLU A 171 -5.66 -20.45 -16.52
C GLU A 171 -7.04 -19.86 -16.85
N ASN A 172 -7.68 -19.26 -15.86
CA ASN A 172 -9.02 -18.67 -16.01
C ASN A 172 -9.02 -17.19 -16.42
N ALA A 173 -7.85 -16.56 -16.60
CA ALA A 173 -7.74 -15.14 -16.88
C ALA A 173 -8.49 -14.69 -18.16
N PHE A 174 -8.51 -15.56 -19.19
CA PHE A 174 -9.19 -15.29 -20.46
C PHE A 174 -10.62 -15.83 -20.53
N SER A 175 -11.08 -16.54 -19.51
CA SER A 175 -12.41 -17.16 -19.44
C SER A 175 -13.31 -16.59 -18.35
N GLY A 176 -13.06 -15.32 -17.96
CA GLY A 176 -13.90 -14.61 -16.98
C GLY A 176 -13.48 -14.81 -15.53
N GLY A 177 -12.29 -15.34 -15.26
CA GLY A 177 -11.72 -15.47 -13.91
C GLY A 177 -11.49 -14.13 -13.20
N PRO A 178 -11.07 -14.14 -11.93
CA PRO A 178 -10.71 -12.93 -11.20
C PRO A 178 -9.45 -12.31 -11.81
N LEU A 179 -9.48 -10.99 -12.03
CA LEU A 179 -8.37 -10.26 -12.67
C LEU A 179 -7.71 -9.22 -11.74
N GLY A 180 -8.31 -8.90 -10.60
CA GLY A 180 -7.83 -7.85 -9.72
C GLY A 180 -6.39 -8.07 -9.25
N GLU A 181 -6.07 -9.29 -8.86
CA GLU A 181 -4.72 -9.69 -8.45
C GLU A 181 -3.72 -9.61 -9.61
N LEU A 182 -4.13 -10.03 -10.81
CA LEU A 182 -3.27 -9.95 -12.00
C LEU A 182 -3.00 -8.50 -12.42
N VAL A 183 -3.98 -7.60 -12.27
CA VAL A 183 -3.82 -6.16 -12.48
C VAL A 183 -2.74 -5.63 -11.53
N GLN A 184 -2.90 -5.85 -10.23
CA GLN A 184 -1.98 -5.33 -9.23
C GLN A 184 -0.56 -5.89 -9.42
N TRP A 185 -0.42 -7.19 -9.70
CA TRP A 185 0.87 -7.81 -9.96
C TRP A 185 1.57 -7.28 -11.22
N SER A 186 0.82 -7.14 -12.33
CA SER A 186 1.41 -6.62 -13.57
C SER A 186 1.92 -5.20 -13.40
N ASP A 187 1.16 -4.35 -12.69
CA ASP A 187 1.52 -2.95 -12.47
C ASP A 187 2.71 -2.82 -11.51
N LEU A 188 2.78 -3.66 -10.46
CA LEU A 188 3.93 -3.71 -9.56
C LEU A 188 5.21 -4.16 -10.28
N ILE A 189 5.15 -5.26 -11.03
CA ILE A 189 6.30 -5.76 -11.80
C ILE A 189 6.80 -4.69 -12.76
N THR A 190 5.89 -4.05 -13.49
CA THR A 190 6.20 -2.95 -14.41
C THR A 190 6.91 -1.81 -13.70
N THR A 191 6.37 -1.39 -12.58
CA THR A 191 6.90 -0.28 -11.78
C THR A 191 8.32 -0.57 -11.28
N LEU A 192 8.52 -1.74 -10.67
CA LEU A 192 9.83 -2.17 -10.17
C LEU A 192 10.87 -2.26 -11.29
N TYR A 193 10.46 -2.77 -12.44
CA TYR A 193 11.32 -2.90 -13.61
C TYR A 193 11.71 -1.53 -14.18
N LEU A 194 10.75 -0.63 -14.42
CA LEU A 194 11.01 0.70 -14.96
C LEU A 194 11.85 1.57 -14.02
N LEU A 195 11.70 1.40 -12.71
CA LEU A 195 12.54 2.06 -11.71
C LEU A 195 13.99 1.55 -11.68
N GLY A 196 14.35 0.55 -12.48
CA GLY A 196 15.73 0.11 -12.68
C GLY A 196 16.23 -0.98 -11.73
N HIS A 197 15.36 -1.61 -10.95
CA HIS A 197 15.76 -2.67 -10.02
C HIS A 197 15.96 -4.03 -10.72
N ASP A 198 16.69 -4.95 -10.06
CA ASP A 198 16.88 -6.35 -10.49
C ASP A 198 15.69 -7.17 -9.99
N VAL A 199 14.70 -7.37 -10.85
CA VAL A 199 13.43 -8.03 -10.51
C VAL A 199 13.47 -9.49 -10.94
N ARG A 200 13.31 -10.39 -9.98
CA ARG A 200 13.16 -11.83 -10.18
C ARG A 200 11.72 -12.24 -9.90
N ILE A 201 11.08 -12.85 -10.89
CA ILE A 201 9.68 -13.25 -10.80
C ILE A 201 9.61 -14.75 -10.61
N SER A 202 8.81 -15.22 -9.65
CA SER A 202 8.56 -16.63 -9.37
C SER A 202 7.06 -16.90 -9.29
N ALA A 203 6.57 -17.89 -10.05
CA ALA A 203 5.22 -18.41 -10.01
C ALA A 203 5.18 -19.92 -9.73
N SER A 204 6.26 -20.47 -9.17
CA SER A 204 6.33 -21.89 -8.77
C SER A 204 7.19 -22.07 -7.53
N LEU A 205 6.92 -23.14 -6.76
CA LEU A 205 7.76 -23.51 -5.62
C LEU A 205 9.16 -23.96 -6.02
N ALA A 206 9.31 -24.54 -7.22
CA ALA A 206 10.61 -24.97 -7.74
C ALA A 206 11.52 -23.75 -7.97
N GLU A 207 11.00 -22.70 -8.59
CA GLU A 207 11.72 -21.45 -8.81
C GLU A 207 12.03 -20.72 -7.51
N LEU A 208 11.07 -20.66 -6.60
CA LEU A 208 11.29 -20.08 -5.27
C LEU A 208 12.46 -20.78 -4.57
N LYS A 209 12.48 -22.10 -4.58
CA LYS A 209 13.58 -22.90 -4.03
C LYS A 209 14.90 -22.63 -4.73
N GLU A 210 14.89 -22.54 -6.06
CA GLU A 210 16.11 -22.27 -6.84
C GLU A 210 16.68 -20.88 -6.53
N ILE A 211 15.85 -19.84 -6.51
CA ILE A 211 16.26 -18.47 -6.15
C ILE A 211 16.84 -18.43 -4.74
N MET A 212 16.20 -19.13 -3.81
CA MET A 212 16.58 -19.13 -2.40
C MET A 212 17.60 -20.22 -2.03
N ARG A 213 18.06 -21.03 -3.00
CA ARG A 213 18.95 -22.18 -2.75
C ARG A 213 20.20 -21.84 -1.95
N LYS A 214 20.80 -20.68 -2.22
CA LYS A 214 21.99 -20.21 -1.49
C LYS A 214 21.74 -19.97 0.01
N VAL A 215 20.48 -19.72 0.37
CA VAL A 215 20.06 -19.50 1.77
C VAL A 215 19.73 -20.81 2.48
N MET A 216 19.22 -21.78 1.72
CA MET A 216 18.82 -23.09 2.26
C MET A 216 19.99 -24.06 2.46
N GLY A 217 21.19 -23.72 1.92
CA GLY A 217 22.37 -24.56 1.96
C GLY A 217 23.07 -24.55 3.33
N ASN A 218 23.36 -25.75 3.82
CA ASN A 218 24.17 -26.09 5.02
C ASN A 218 23.67 -25.57 6.37
N LYS A 219 22.94 -26.44 7.06
CA LYS A 219 22.55 -26.28 8.48
C LYS A 219 23.75 -26.18 9.46
N SER A 220 24.96 -26.40 8.99
CA SER A 220 26.18 -26.43 9.80
C SER A 220 27.19 -25.32 9.51
N SER A 221 26.94 -24.46 8.52
CA SER A 221 27.82 -23.34 8.24
C SER A 221 27.29 -22.03 8.81
N CYS A 222 28.17 -21.32 9.45
CA CYS A 222 27.95 -19.94 9.87
C CYS A 222 27.43 -19.10 8.71
N PRO A 223 26.36 -18.29 8.88
CA PRO A 223 25.90 -17.40 7.83
C PRO A 223 27.07 -16.47 7.44
N THR A 224 27.54 -16.59 6.21
CA THR A 224 28.58 -15.71 5.71
C THR A 224 27.98 -14.33 5.36
N GLN A 225 28.74 -13.26 5.57
CA GLN A 225 28.45 -11.89 5.14
C GLN A 225 28.48 -11.74 3.60
N GLY A 226 27.97 -12.75 2.88
CA GLY A 226 27.83 -12.68 1.42
C GLY A 226 26.71 -11.72 1.00
N ASP A 227 26.77 -11.24 -0.23
CA ASP A 227 25.68 -10.48 -0.82
C ASP A 227 24.35 -11.21 -0.64
N LYS A 228 23.37 -10.52 -0.04
CA LYS A 228 22.02 -11.07 0.12
C LYS A 228 21.49 -11.52 -1.24
N VAL A 229 20.89 -12.70 -1.29
CA VAL A 229 20.31 -13.23 -2.52
C VAL A 229 19.20 -12.31 -3.03
N VAL A 230 18.43 -11.74 -2.10
CA VAL A 230 17.39 -10.74 -2.30
C VAL A 230 17.44 -9.71 -1.18
N GLU A 231 17.01 -8.50 -1.46
CA GLU A 231 17.00 -7.38 -0.51
C GLU A 231 15.56 -6.93 -0.18
N LEU A 232 14.62 -7.26 -1.07
CA LEU A 232 13.20 -6.95 -0.91
C LEU A 232 12.38 -8.08 -1.53
N ILE A 233 11.25 -8.41 -0.91
CA ILE A 233 10.41 -9.54 -1.33
C ILE A 233 8.95 -9.08 -1.36
N TYR A 234 8.36 -8.98 -2.57
CA TYR A 234 6.94 -8.82 -2.74
C TYR A 234 6.28 -10.19 -2.90
N ILE A 235 5.22 -10.42 -2.14
CA ILE A 235 4.61 -11.74 -2.01
C ILE A 235 3.12 -11.58 -1.64
N ASP A 236 2.25 -12.48 -2.09
CA ASP A 236 0.88 -12.54 -1.57
C ASP A 236 0.78 -13.44 -0.33
N ILE A 237 -0.39 -13.49 0.30
CA ILE A 237 -0.61 -14.27 1.53
C ILE A 237 -0.40 -15.77 1.31
N VAL A 238 -0.75 -16.29 0.13
CA VAL A 238 -0.52 -17.70 -0.22
C VAL A 238 0.97 -17.96 -0.37
N GLY A 239 1.64 -17.09 -1.12
CA GLY A 239 3.08 -17.14 -1.30
C GLY A 239 3.85 -16.98 0.01
N LEU A 240 3.37 -16.15 0.96
CA LEU A 240 3.98 -16.02 2.29
C LEU A 240 3.98 -17.36 3.04
N THR A 241 2.88 -18.10 2.96
CA THR A 241 2.79 -19.46 3.51
C THR A 241 3.78 -20.41 2.83
N GLN A 242 3.86 -20.35 1.51
CA GLN A 242 4.80 -21.15 0.70
C GLN A 242 6.25 -20.79 1.01
N PHE A 243 6.57 -19.50 1.13
CA PHE A 243 7.90 -18.99 1.46
C PHE A 243 8.36 -19.48 2.83
N LYS A 244 7.52 -19.32 3.85
CA LYS A 244 7.79 -19.81 5.21
C LYS A 244 8.01 -21.32 5.24
N LYS A 245 7.17 -22.10 4.53
CA LYS A 245 7.33 -23.55 4.43
C LYS A 245 8.61 -23.95 3.70
N THR A 246 8.99 -23.23 2.65
CA THR A 246 10.18 -23.51 1.85
C THR A 246 11.48 -23.24 2.61
N LEU A 247 11.55 -22.12 3.33
CA LEU A 247 12.77 -21.73 4.06
C LEU A 247 12.86 -22.31 5.47
N GLY A 248 11.75 -22.85 6.01
CA GLY A 248 11.71 -23.30 7.39
C GLY A 248 12.13 -22.20 8.37
N PRO A 249 12.95 -22.49 9.40
CA PRO A 249 13.37 -21.48 10.38
C PRO A 249 14.12 -20.28 9.78
N SER A 250 14.79 -20.46 8.65
CA SER A 250 15.58 -19.39 8.00
C SER A 250 14.74 -18.24 7.44
N TRP A 251 13.41 -18.39 7.35
CA TRP A 251 12.52 -17.33 6.85
C TRP A 251 12.59 -16.07 7.70
N VAL A 252 12.89 -16.20 9.01
CA VAL A 252 12.99 -15.09 9.96
C VAL A 252 14.02 -14.05 9.52
N HIS A 253 15.11 -14.47 8.88
CA HIS A 253 16.15 -13.57 8.35
C HIS A 253 15.64 -12.66 7.19
N TYR A 254 14.51 -13.03 6.57
CA TYR A 254 13.88 -12.27 5.49
C TYR A 254 12.59 -11.59 5.92
N GLN A 255 12.16 -11.78 7.16
CA GLN A 255 10.88 -11.29 7.65
C GLN A 255 10.72 -9.77 7.47
N CYS A 256 11.76 -8.99 7.77
CA CYS A 256 11.76 -7.54 7.62
C CYS A 256 11.79 -7.06 6.16
N MET A 257 12.21 -7.93 5.22
CA MET A 257 12.28 -7.60 3.79
C MET A 257 10.95 -7.83 3.07
N LEU A 258 9.98 -8.48 3.72
CA LEU A 258 8.70 -8.83 3.12
C LEU A 258 7.83 -7.60 2.91
N ARG A 259 7.12 -7.60 1.77
CA ARG A 259 6.02 -6.73 1.40
C ARG A 259 4.88 -7.61 0.94
N VAL A 260 3.84 -7.71 1.73
CA VAL A 260 2.76 -8.68 1.51
C VAL A 260 1.60 -8.00 0.78
N LEU A 261 1.28 -8.46 -0.44
CA LEU A 261 0.09 -8.01 -1.15
C LEU A 261 -1.13 -8.65 -0.50
N ASP A 262 -1.95 -7.80 0.09
CA ASP A 262 -3.18 -8.17 0.76
C ASP A 262 -4.27 -7.16 0.39
N SER A 263 -5.08 -7.49 -0.60
CA SER A 263 -6.04 -6.57 -1.21
C SER A 263 -6.99 -5.91 -0.20
N PHE A 264 -7.35 -6.62 0.88
CA PHE A 264 -8.27 -6.14 1.90
C PHE A 264 -7.59 -5.62 3.18
N GLY A 265 -6.30 -5.84 3.32
CA GLY A 265 -5.51 -5.43 4.47
C GLY A 265 -5.56 -6.40 5.66
N THR A 266 -4.55 -6.28 6.50
CA THR A 266 -4.44 -7.00 7.77
C THR A 266 -4.38 -5.99 8.91
N GLU A 267 -5.39 -5.98 9.77
CA GLU A 267 -5.38 -5.12 10.94
C GLU A 267 -4.39 -5.62 12.00
N PRO A 268 -3.80 -4.72 12.82
CA PRO A 268 -2.80 -5.08 13.82
C PRO A 268 -3.24 -6.19 14.77
N GLU A 269 -4.52 -6.23 15.14
CA GLU A 269 -5.08 -7.23 16.02
C GLU A 269 -4.94 -8.67 15.50
N PHE A 270 -4.96 -8.86 14.18
CA PHE A 270 -4.84 -10.17 13.56
C PHE A 270 -3.39 -10.56 13.27
N ASN A 271 -2.50 -9.59 13.20
CA ASN A 271 -1.11 -9.81 12.80
C ASN A 271 -0.29 -10.49 13.90
N HIS A 272 -0.54 -10.19 15.17
CA HIS A 272 0.17 -10.77 16.32
C HIS A 272 -0.57 -11.98 16.89
N ALA A 273 -0.01 -13.18 16.72
CA ALA A 273 -0.69 -14.45 17.03
C ALA A 273 -1.25 -14.53 18.45
N HIS A 274 -0.47 -14.18 19.47
CA HIS A 274 -0.93 -14.22 20.86
C HIS A 274 -2.04 -13.20 21.13
N TYR A 275 -1.91 -12.00 20.60
CA TYR A 275 -2.91 -10.96 20.76
C TYR A 275 -4.22 -11.34 20.05
N ALA A 276 -4.14 -11.80 18.80
CA ALA A 276 -5.30 -12.28 18.07
C ALA A 276 -6.04 -13.41 18.81
N GLN A 277 -5.28 -14.37 19.36
CA GLN A 277 -5.84 -15.47 20.14
C GLN A 277 -6.51 -14.98 21.43
N SER A 278 -5.90 -14.06 22.17
CA SER A 278 -6.47 -13.49 23.41
C SER A 278 -7.78 -12.73 23.16
N LYS A 279 -7.95 -12.16 21.95
CA LYS A 279 -9.18 -11.49 21.52
C LYS A 279 -10.21 -12.43 20.87
N GLY A 280 -9.92 -13.73 20.82
CA GLY A 280 -10.83 -14.73 20.25
C GLY A 280 -10.90 -14.72 18.71
N HIS A 281 -9.99 -14.02 18.04
CA HIS A 281 -9.95 -13.98 16.59
C HIS A 281 -9.46 -15.31 16.01
N LYS A 282 -10.32 -15.96 15.22
CA LYS A 282 -10.04 -17.22 14.53
C LYS A 282 -9.92 -16.96 13.03
N THR A 283 -8.71 -16.74 12.57
CA THR A 283 -8.45 -16.57 11.13
C THR A 283 -7.21 -17.35 10.71
N PRO A 284 -7.21 -18.03 9.54
CA PRO A 284 -6.02 -18.62 8.97
C PRO A 284 -5.00 -17.58 8.49
N TRP A 285 -5.46 -16.35 8.27
CA TRP A 285 -4.70 -15.21 7.80
C TRP A 285 -4.19 -14.35 8.96
N GLY A 286 -3.23 -13.49 8.72
CA GLY A 286 -2.89 -12.38 9.60
C GLY A 286 -2.08 -12.70 10.86
N LYS A 287 -1.61 -13.91 11.09
CA LYS A 287 -0.81 -14.27 12.29
C LYS A 287 0.69 -14.31 11.99
N TRP A 288 1.22 -13.28 11.38
CA TRP A 288 2.57 -13.31 10.83
C TRP A 288 3.62 -12.58 11.67
N ASN A 289 3.19 -11.75 12.64
CA ASN A 289 4.06 -10.91 13.47
C ASN A 289 4.96 -10.00 12.60
N LEU A 290 4.39 -9.43 11.56
CA LEU A 290 5.03 -8.44 10.69
C LEU A 290 4.69 -7.03 11.18
N ASN A 291 5.45 -6.03 10.72
CA ASN A 291 4.99 -4.65 10.87
C ASN A 291 3.72 -4.46 10.00
N PRO A 292 2.63 -3.88 10.53
CA PRO A 292 1.40 -3.66 9.76
C PRO A 292 1.62 -2.96 8.42
N GLN A 293 2.57 -2.03 8.31
CA GLN A 293 2.93 -1.35 7.08
C GLN A 293 3.61 -2.25 6.02
N GLN A 294 3.98 -3.48 6.37
CA GLN A 294 4.45 -4.46 5.39
C GLN A 294 3.31 -5.08 4.56
N PHE A 295 2.05 -4.91 5.00
CA PHE A 295 0.88 -5.32 4.22
C PHE A 295 0.49 -4.21 3.25
N ASN A 296 0.37 -4.58 1.97
CA ASN A 296 0.15 -3.67 0.86
C ASN A 296 -1.25 -3.87 0.30
N THR A 297 -2.09 -2.85 0.43
CA THR A 297 -3.50 -2.92 0.04
C THR A 297 -3.76 -2.41 -1.37
N MET A 298 -4.88 -2.81 -1.95
CA MET A 298 -5.33 -2.35 -3.27
C MET A 298 -5.96 -0.95 -3.20
N PHE A 299 -6.58 -0.63 -2.08
CA PHE A 299 -7.15 0.69 -1.76
C PHE A 299 -6.67 1.16 -0.40
N PRO A 300 -6.75 2.45 -0.09
CA PRO A 300 -6.37 2.99 1.22
C PRO A 300 -7.45 2.64 2.25
N HIS A 301 -7.41 1.42 2.76
CA HIS A 301 -8.42 0.92 3.70
C HIS A 301 -8.21 1.39 5.14
N THR A 302 -6.97 1.34 5.60
CA THR A 302 -6.61 1.70 6.97
C THR A 302 -5.28 2.45 7.00
N PRO A 303 -5.02 3.27 8.01
CA PRO A 303 -3.72 3.91 8.19
C PRO A 303 -2.61 2.92 8.61
N ASP A 304 -2.98 1.71 9.03
CA ASP A 304 -2.03 0.71 9.51
C ASP A 304 -1.25 0.03 8.39
N ASN A 305 -1.87 -0.11 7.20
CA ASN A 305 -1.26 -0.78 6.07
C ASN A 305 -0.73 0.22 5.04
N SER A 306 0.23 -0.23 4.23
CA SER A 306 0.72 0.56 3.09
C SER A 306 -0.23 0.41 1.91
N PHE A 307 -0.61 1.52 1.31
CA PHE A 307 -1.41 1.51 0.08
C PHE A 307 -0.50 1.31 -1.13
N LEU A 308 -0.54 0.17 -1.77
CA LEU A 308 0.17 -0.09 -3.01
C LEU A 308 -0.62 0.37 -4.23
N GLY A 309 -1.90 0.06 -4.28
CA GLY A 309 -2.76 0.38 -5.40
C GLY A 309 -2.53 -0.48 -6.63
N PHE A 310 -2.99 0.05 -7.74
CA PHE A 310 -2.85 -0.47 -9.11
C PHE A 310 -3.01 0.71 -10.08
N VAL A 311 -2.86 0.48 -11.37
CA VAL A 311 -3.09 1.50 -12.39
C VAL A 311 -4.40 1.22 -13.11
N VAL A 312 -5.22 2.24 -13.29
CA VAL A 312 -6.44 2.17 -14.09
C VAL A 312 -6.07 2.21 -15.57
N GLU A 313 -6.48 1.20 -16.33
CA GLU A 313 -6.27 1.14 -17.76
C GLU A 313 -7.24 2.10 -18.46
N GLN A 314 -6.72 3.12 -19.13
CA GLN A 314 -7.49 4.06 -19.95
C GLN A 314 -6.99 4.10 -21.37
N HIS A 315 -5.76 3.60 -21.58
CA HIS A 315 -5.04 3.85 -22.81
C HIS A 315 -5.52 2.94 -23.91
N LEU A 316 -5.79 3.59 -25.03
CA LEU A 316 -5.93 3.01 -26.35
C LEU A 316 -4.84 3.62 -27.23
N ASN A 317 -4.44 2.94 -28.28
CA ASN A 317 -3.44 3.50 -29.20
C ASN A 317 -3.96 4.79 -29.86
N ALA A 318 -3.09 5.55 -30.51
CA ALA A 318 -3.44 6.85 -31.06
C ALA A 318 -4.64 6.79 -32.05
N SER A 319 -4.78 5.70 -32.84
CA SER A 319 -5.91 5.50 -33.72
C SER A 319 -7.22 5.23 -32.97
N ASP A 320 -7.14 4.48 -31.86
CA ASP A 320 -8.30 4.22 -31.01
C ASP A 320 -8.75 5.48 -30.26
N ILE A 321 -7.82 6.32 -29.81
CA ILE A 321 -8.13 7.61 -29.17
C ILE A 321 -8.90 8.52 -30.13
N GLN A 322 -8.43 8.67 -31.35
CA GLN A 322 -9.10 9.46 -32.37
C GLN A 322 -10.52 8.95 -32.65
N HIS A 323 -10.68 7.62 -32.71
CA HIS A 323 -11.99 7.01 -32.90
C HIS A 323 -12.90 7.19 -31.67
N ILE A 324 -12.33 7.16 -30.47
CA ILE A 324 -13.08 7.36 -29.21
C ILE A 324 -13.60 8.79 -29.08
N ASP A 325 -12.83 9.78 -29.50
CA ASP A 325 -13.26 11.19 -29.43
C ASP A 325 -14.50 11.44 -30.29
N ASP A 326 -14.71 10.61 -31.34
CA ASP A 326 -15.91 10.63 -32.17
C ASP A 326 -17.12 9.87 -31.57
N ILE A 327 -16.90 9.05 -30.53
CA ILE A 327 -17.95 8.25 -29.92
C ILE A 327 -18.90 9.12 -29.10
N LYS A 328 -20.17 9.14 -29.50
CA LYS A 328 -21.23 9.78 -28.71
C LYS A 328 -21.70 8.82 -27.61
N ARG A 329 -21.73 9.32 -26.38
CA ARG A 329 -22.33 8.56 -25.29
C ARG A 329 -23.77 8.24 -25.56
N GLN A 330 -24.08 6.96 -25.50
CA GLN A 330 -25.42 6.43 -25.67
C GLN A 330 -26.20 6.51 -24.35
N ASN A 331 -27.54 6.50 -24.46
CA ASN A 331 -28.38 6.42 -23.27
C ASN A 331 -28.46 4.98 -22.77
N GLN A 332 -27.32 4.46 -22.29
CA GLN A 332 -27.16 3.09 -21.84
C GLN A 332 -26.39 3.00 -20.53
N SER A 333 -26.65 1.93 -19.78
CA SER A 333 -25.93 1.53 -18.59
C SER A 333 -25.19 0.22 -18.82
N LEU A 334 -24.06 0.03 -18.12
CA LEU A 334 -23.34 -1.22 -18.05
C LEU A 334 -23.33 -1.74 -16.62
N VAL A 335 -23.78 -2.96 -16.42
CA VAL A 335 -23.91 -3.58 -15.09
C VAL A 335 -22.62 -4.30 -14.70
N TYR A 336 -22.12 -4.00 -13.51
CA TYR A 336 -20.95 -4.64 -12.92
C TYR A 336 -21.28 -6.01 -12.34
N GLY A 337 -21.42 -7.01 -13.21
CA GLY A 337 -21.84 -8.34 -12.80
C GLY A 337 -21.59 -9.39 -13.88
N LYS A 338 -20.37 -9.94 -13.92
CA LYS A 338 -19.95 -10.92 -14.94
C LYS A 338 -20.46 -12.34 -14.74
N VAL A 339 -21.10 -12.64 -13.61
CA VAL A 339 -21.63 -13.96 -13.27
C VAL A 339 -23.12 -13.85 -13.00
N ASP A 340 -23.91 -14.75 -13.57
CA ASP A 340 -25.37 -14.77 -13.46
C ASP A 340 -25.87 -14.65 -12.02
N ASN A 341 -25.24 -15.34 -11.07
CA ASN A 341 -25.63 -15.31 -9.66
C ASN A 341 -25.51 -13.92 -9.00
N PHE A 342 -24.73 -12.99 -9.56
CA PHE A 342 -24.64 -11.62 -9.02
C PHE A 342 -25.90 -10.80 -9.31
N TRP A 343 -26.72 -11.23 -10.29
CA TRP A 343 -27.96 -10.59 -10.72
C TRP A 343 -29.17 -11.07 -9.93
N LYS A 344 -29.01 -12.12 -9.11
CA LYS A 344 -30.07 -12.67 -8.29
C LYS A 344 -30.68 -11.59 -7.39
N ASP A 345 -32.01 -11.53 -7.36
CA ASP A 345 -32.81 -10.60 -6.55
C ASP A 345 -32.60 -9.10 -6.89
N LYS A 346 -32.00 -8.79 -8.06
CA LYS A 346 -31.73 -7.40 -8.50
C LYS A 346 -32.75 -6.88 -9.53
N LYS A 347 -33.70 -7.69 -9.95
CA LYS A 347 -34.62 -7.33 -11.03
C LYS A 347 -35.36 -6.01 -10.77
N LYS A 348 -35.91 -5.79 -9.59
CA LYS A 348 -36.64 -4.55 -9.26
C LYS A 348 -35.79 -3.29 -9.41
N TYR A 349 -34.56 -3.35 -8.94
CA TYR A 349 -33.59 -2.28 -9.07
C TYR A 349 -33.21 -2.02 -10.54
N LEU A 350 -33.00 -3.07 -11.30
CA LEU A 350 -32.65 -2.97 -12.72
C LEU A 350 -33.84 -2.54 -13.58
N ASP A 351 -35.08 -2.88 -13.23
CA ASP A 351 -36.31 -2.41 -13.89
C ASP A 351 -36.43 -0.88 -13.79
N ILE A 352 -36.05 -0.27 -12.67
CA ILE A 352 -36.01 1.18 -12.51
C ILE A 352 -34.99 1.77 -13.49
N ILE A 353 -33.79 1.22 -13.55
CA ILE A 353 -32.74 1.72 -14.47
C ILE A 353 -33.20 1.56 -15.92
N HIS A 354 -33.81 0.41 -16.26
CA HIS A 354 -34.32 0.13 -17.59
C HIS A 354 -35.39 1.13 -18.05
N SER A 355 -36.19 1.68 -17.14
CA SER A 355 -37.17 2.72 -17.47
C SER A 355 -36.54 4.04 -17.91
N TYR A 356 -35.27 4.28 -17.66
CA TYR A 356 -34.51 5.48 -18.03
C TYR A 356 -33.54 5.25 -19.19
N MET A 357 -32.99 4.04 -19.34
CA MET A 357 -31.94 3.75 -20.32
C MET A 357 -31.82 2.27 -20.65
N GLU A 358 -31.14 1.95 -21.74
CA GLU A 358 -30.80 0.56 -22.07
C GLU A 358 -29.85 -0.05 -21.01
N VAL A 359 -30.05 -1.34 -20.73
CA VAL A 359 -29.23 -2.06 -19.76
C VAL A 359 -28.36 -3.09 -20.47
N HIS A 360 -27.07 -2.97 -20.29
CA HIS A 360 -26.05 -3.84 -20.88
C HIS A 360 -25.37 -4.66 -19.78
N GLY A 361 -24.93 -5.88 -20.12
CA GLY A 361 -24.21 -6.79 -19.23
C GLY A 361 -23.06 -7.50 -19.92
N THR A 362 -22.15 -8.05 -19.11
CA THR A 362 -21.01 -8.86 -19.56
C THR A 362 -21.01 -10.22 -18.87
N VAL A 363 -22.18 -10.83 -18.77
CA VAL A 363 -22.37 -12.13 -18.11
C VAL A 363 -21.83 -13.24 -18.99
N HIS A 364 -20.95 -14.05 -18.42
CA HIS A 364 -20.40 -15.24 -19.08
C HIS A 364 -20.90 -16.52 -18.43
N GLY A 365 -20.79 -17.65 -19.16
CA GLY A 365 -21.25 -18.95 -18.72
C GLY A 365 -22.53 -19.38 -19.44
N THR A 366 -22.97 -20.60 -19.15
CA THR A 366 -24.14 -21.22 -19.79
C THR A 366 -25.46 -20.89 -19.14
N SER A 367 -25.44 -20.36 -17.91
CA SER A 367 -26.62 -19.97 -17.14
C SER A 367 -26.83 -18.46 -17.19
N THR A 368 -28.04 -18.04 -17.54
CA THR A 368 -28.52 -16.65 -17.54
C THR A 368 -29.90 -16.55 -16.89
N VAL A 369 -30.17 -17.39 -15.91
CA VAL A 369 -31.48 -17.52 -15.25
C VAL A 369 -31.89 -16.24 -14.52
N HIS A 370 -30.91 -15.53 -13.95
CA HIS A 370 -31.16 -14.29 -13.20
C HIS A 370 -31.05 -13.03 -14.04
N LEU A 371 -30.63 -13.17 -15.31
CA LEU A 371 -30.48 -12.05 -16.22
C LEU A 371 -31.85 -11.61 -16.78
N PRO A 372 -32.32 -10.37 -16.55
CA PRO A 372 -33.56 -9.88 -17.15
C PRO A 372 -33.53 -9.93 -18.68
N SER A 373 -34.66 -10.26 -19.30
CA SER A 373 -34.77 -10.46 -20.76
C SER A 373 -34.46 -9.22 -21.61
N TYR A 374 -34.56 -8.02 -21.03
CA TYR A 374 -34.24 -6.76 -21.70
C TYR A 374 -32.74 -6.44 -21.73
N VAL A 375 -31.91 -7.19 -21.00
CA VAL A 375 -30.47 -6.91 -20.91
C VAL A 375 -29.77 -7.34 -22.20
N LYS A 376 -29.04 -6.41 -22.80
CA LYS A 376 -28.13 -6.70 -23.91
C LYS A 376 -26.83 -7.28 -23.37
N ASN A 377 -26.69 -8.59 -23.43
CA ASN A 377 -25.50 -9.27 -22.89
C ASN A 377 -24.40 -9.41 -23.93
N HIS A 378 -23.23 -8.85 -23.66
CA HIS A 378 -22.04 -8.90 -24.52
C HIS A 378 -21.14 -10.12 -24.27
N GLY A 379 -21.39 -10.87 -23.18
CA GLY A 379 -20.51 -11.97 -22.77
C GLY A 379 -19.11 -11.50 -22.35
N ILE A 380 -18.09 -12.30 -22.68
CA ILE A 380 -16.69 -11.94 -22.38
C ILE A 380 -16.18 -10.97 -23.43
N LEU A 381 -15.76 -9.79 -23.00
CA LEU A 381 -15.14 -8.79 -23.85
C LEU A 381 -13.62 -8.78 -23.70
N SER A 382 -12.91 -8.43 -24.77
CA SER A 382 -11.51 -8.05 -24.65
C SER A 382 -11.36 -6.75 -23.84
N GLY A 383 -10.17 -6.49 -23.29
CA GLY A 383 -9.92 -5.24 -22.59
C GLY A 383 -10.18 -4.01 -23.47
N ARG A 384 -9.83 -4.11 -24.77
CA ARG A 384 -10.08 -3.04 -25.75
C ARG A 384 -11.58 -2.80 -25.97
N ASP A 385 -12.34 -3.86 -26.23
CA ASP A 385 -13.79 -3.73 -26.49
C ASP A 385 -14.53 -3.22 -25.26
N LEU A 386 -14.08 -3.59 -24.05
CA LEU A 386 -14.62 -3.04 -22.83
C LEU A 386 -14.38 -1.54 -22.70
N GLN A 387 -13.20 -1.04 -23.07
CA GLN A 387 -12.90 0.40 -23.06
C GLN A 387 -13.84 1.16 -24.01
N PHE A 388 -14.10 0.64 -25.22
CA PHE A 388 -15.09 1.24 -26.14
C PHE A 388 -16.48 1.25 -25.53
N LEU A 389 -16.94 0.13 -25.00
CA LEU A 389 -18.26 0.03 -24.36
C LEU A 389 -18.42 1.02 -23.20
N LEU A 390 -17.37 1.17 -22.36
CA LEU A 390 -17.38 2.15 -21.27
C LEU A 390 -17.46 3.59 -21.77
N ARG A 391 -16.83 3.91 -22.91
CA ARG A 391 -16.91 5.25 -23.53
C ARG A 391 -18.31 5.56 -24.08
N GLU A 392 -19.02 4.56 -24.57
CA GLU A 392 -20.42 4.72 -25.03
C GLU A 392 -21.39 4.80 -23.85
N THR A 393 -21.05 4.29 -22.69
CA THR A 393 -21.92 4.12 -21.53
C THR A 393 -21.97 5.38 -20.65
N LYS A 394 -23.17 5.79 -20.23
CA LYS A 394 -23.36 6.89 -19.26
C LYS A 394 -23.27 6.44 -17.82
N LEU A 395 -23.76 5.24 -17.52
CA LEU A 395 -23.94 4.75 -16.16
C LEU A 395 -23.31 3.37 -15.98
N PHE A 396 -22.42 3.26 -15.02
CA PHE A 396 -21.90 1.98 -14.53
C PHE A 396 -22.64 1.57 -13.26
N VAL A 397 -23.24 0.37 -13.25
CA VAL A 397 -24.21 -0.04 -12.22
C VAL A 397 -23.62 -1.10 -11.31
N GLY A 398 -23.49 -0.83 -10.02
CA GLY A 398 -23.11 -1.81 -9.01
C GLY A 398 -24.26 -2.77 -8.65
N LEU A 399 -23.93 -4.03 -8.36
CA LEU A 399 -24.86 -5.07 -7.91
C LEU A 399 -24.64 -5.50 -6.45
N SER A 400 -23.95 -4.70 -5.65
CA SER A 400 -23.51 -5.02 -4.27
C SER A 400 -22.39 -6.06 -4.17
N PHE A 401 -21.87 -6.57 -5.26
CA PHE A 401 -20.71 -7.46 -5.38
C PHE A 401 -20.19 -7.45 -6.83
N PRO A 402 -18.87 -7.56 -7.08
CA PRO A 402 -17.75 -7.70 -6.14
C PRO A 402 -17.48 -6.45 -5.29
N TYR A 403 -16.83 -6.63 -4.14
CA TYR A 403 -16.42 -5.52 -3.28
C TYR A 403 -15.07 -4.95 -3.75
N GLU A 404 -14.99 -3.60 -3.82
CA GLU A 404 -13.73 -2.87 -4.00
C GLU A 404 -12.87 -3.37 -5.18
N GLY A 405 -13.50 -3.70 -6.30
CA GLY A 405 -12.78 -4.09 -7.51
C GLY A 405 -12.29 -2.89 -8.34
N PRO A 406 -11.35 -3.08 -9.28
CA PRO A 406 -10.82 -2.02 -10.14
C PRO A 406 -11.85 -1.42 -11.12
N ALA A 407 -12.82 -2.21 -11.59
CA ALA A 407 -13.71 -1.84 -12.68
C ALA A 407 -14.52 -0.55 -12.48
N PRO A 408 -15.03 -0.19 -11.27
CA PRO A 408 -15.68 1.10 -11.07
C PRO A 408 -14.76 2.29 -11.39
N LEU A 409 -13.47 2.22 -11.05
CA LEU A 409 -12.52 3.28 -11.39
C LEU A 409 -12.24 3.34 -12.89
N GLU A 410 -12.18 2.19 -13.57
CA GLU A 410 -12.07 2.14 -15.04
C GLU A 410 -13.28 2.80 -15.71
N ALA A 411 -14.48 2.54 -15.21
CA ALA A 411 -15.69 3.17 -15.73
C ALA A 411 -15.70 4.69 -15.51
N ILE A 412 -15.34 5.16 -14.33
CA ILE A 412 -15.24 6.59 -14.00
C ILE A 412 -14.16 7.26 -14.87
N ALA A 413 -13.04 6.62 -15.05
CA ALA A 413 -11.94 7.09 -15.88
C ALA A 413 -12.33 7.21 -17.35
N ASN A 414 -13.30 6.43 -17.80
CA ASN A 414 -13.92 6.53 -19.12
C ASN A 414 -15.13 7.48 -19.15
N GLY A 415 -15.47 8.15 -18.05
CA GLY A 415 -16.51 9.16 -17.94
C GLY A 415 -17.91 8.60 -17.68
N CYS A 416 -18.05 7.36 -17.19
CA CYS A 416 -19.31 6.88 -16.65
C CYS A 416 -19.54 7.46 -15.24
N ALA A 417 -20.80 7.71 -14.89
CA ALA A 417 -21.17 7.78 -13.48
C ALA A 417 -21.22 6.36 -12.90
N PHE A 418 -20.81 6.19 -11.66
CA PHE A 418 -20.94 4.92 -10.95
C PHE A 418 -22.09 4.99 -9.95
N LEU A 419 -23.09 4.14 -10.12
CA LEU A 419 -24.16 3.94 -9.17
C LEU A 419 -23.72 2.86 -8.17
N ASN A 420 -23.32 3.32 -6.98
CA ASN A 420 -22.65 2.53 -5.97
C ASN A 420 -23.65 2.06 -4.90
N PRO A 421 -23.95 0.76 -4.77
CA PRO A 421 -24.86 0.25 -3.75
C PRO A 421 -24.38 0.54 -2.34
N LYS A 422 -25.22 1.21 -1.55
CA LYS A 422 -25.04 1.44 -0.12
C LYS A 422 -25.37 0.18 0.68
N PHE A 423 -24.72 0.01 1.81
CA PHE A 423 -24.99 -1.09 2.74
C PHE A 423 -25.51 -0.58 4.08
N ASN A 424 -26.69 -1.04 4.47
CA ASN A 424 -27.28 -0.77 5.76
C ASN A 424 -27.94 -2.06 6.32
N PRO A 425 -27.35 -2.71 7.34
CA PRO A 425 -26.09 -2.34 8.02
C PRO A 425 -24.85 -2.52 7.13
N PRO A 426 -23.73 -1.87 7.48
CA PRO A 426 -22.45 -2.08 6.79
C PRO A 426 -22.03 -3.55 6.78
N LYS A 427 -21.34 -3.97 5.71
CA LYS A 427 -20.85 -5.35 5.57
C LYS A 427 -19.49 -5.54 6.22
N SER A 428 -19.35 -6.63 6.98
CA SER A 428 -18.12 -6.96 7.69
C SER A 428 -18.00 -8.47 7.91
N SER A 429 -16.92 -8.90 8.57
CA SER A 429 -16.74 -10.30 8.99
C SER A 429 -17.82 -10.83 9.93
N LYS A 430 -18.62 -9.96 10.55
CA LYS A 430 -19.72 -10.33 11.46
C LYS A 430 -20.96 -10.78 10.73
N ASN A 431 -21.23 -10.25 9.52
CA ASN A 431 -22.49 -10.43 8.80
C ASN A 431 -22.35 -10.87 7.33
N THR A 432 -21.12 -11.05 6.83
CA THR A 432 -20.88 -11.36 5.42
C THR A 432 -19.87 -12.48 5.26
N ASP A 433 -20.26 -13.58 4.63
CA ASP A 433 -19.42 -14.77 4.46
C ASP A 433 -18.10 -14.48 3.72
N PHE A 434 -18.13 -13.56 2.77
CA PHE A 434 -16.93 -13.16 2.05
C PHE A 434 -15.81 -12.65 2.96
N PHE A 435 -16.14 -11.99 4.07
CA PHE A 435 -15.18 -11.44 5.02
C PHE A 435 -14.86 -12.38 6.18
N LYS A 436 -15.61 -13.48 6.35
CA LYS A 436 -15.33 -14.47 7.40
C LYS A 436 -13.93 -15.04 7.24
N GLY A 437 -13.16 -15.02 8.31
CA GLY A 437 -11.79 -15.51 8.33
C GLY A 437 -10.75 -14.59 7.72
N LYS A 438 -11.11 -13.44 7.15
CA LYS A 438 -10.15 -12.40 6.77
C LYS A 438 -9.65 -11.66 8.01
N PRO A 439 -8.39 -11.15 8.00
CA PRO A 439 -7.77 -10.53 9.16
C PRO A 439 -8.18 -9.05 9.32
N THR A 440 -9.46 -8.78 9.27
CA THR A 440 -10.04 -7.42 9.38
C THR A 440 -11.41 -7.42 10.04
N LEU A 441 -11.67 -6.39 10.84
CA LEU A 441 -12.99 -6.06 11.39
C LEU A 441 -13.63 -4.89 10.64
N ARG A 442 -13.00 -4.43 9.58
CA ARG A 442 -13.43 -3.28 8.77
C ARG A 442 -14.89 -3.45 8.29
N GLU A 443 -15.62 -2.36 8.33
CA GLU A 443 -17.00 -2.28 7.88
C GLU A 443 -17.08 -1.53 6.56
N LEU A 444 -17.70 -2.15 5.55
CA LEU A 444 -17.92 -1.55 4.25
C LEU A 444 -19.30 -0.89 4.23
N THR A 445 -19.34 0.41 4.03
CA THR A 445 -20.56 1.23 3.94
C THR A 445 -21.25 1.13 2.59
N SER A 446 -20.50 0.72 1.55
CA SER A 446 -20.99 0.54 0.19
C SER A 446 -20.20 -0.53 -0.56
N GLN A 447 -20.61 -0.84 -1.79
CA GLN A 447 -19.88 -1.77 -2.66
C GLN A 447 -18.44 -1.30 -2.91
N HIS A 448 -18.22 0.02 -2.99
CA HIS A 448 -16.90 0.61 -3.23
C HIS A 448 -16.67 1.84 -2.35
N PRO A 449 -16.27 1.66 -1.08
CA PRO A 449 -16.10 2.77 -0.12
C PRO A 449 -15.09 3.83 -0.57
N TYR A 450 -14.00 3.44 -1.25
CA TYR A 450 -13.06 4.42 -1.81
C TYR A 450 -13.77 5.38 -2.78
N ALA A 451 -14.54 4.85 -3.73
CA ALA A 451 -15.27 5.67 -4.70
C ALA A 451 -16.33 6.56 -4.02
N GLU A 452 -17.00 6.05 -2.99
CA GLU A 452 -17.95 6.80 -2.18
C GLU A 452 -17.30 8.00 -1.48
N VAL A 453 -16.20 7.75 -0.76
CA VAL A 453 -15.61 8.73 0.15
C VAL A 453 -14.70 9.71 -0.58
N TYR A 454 -13.94 9.21 -1.56
CA TYR A 454 -12.83 9.96 -2.16
C TYR A 454 -13.15 10.56 -3.53
N ILE A 455 -14.17 10.06 -4.19
CA ILE A 455 -14.62 10.61 -5.48
C ILE A 455 -15.95 11.34 -5.29
N GLY A 456 -17.02 10.62 -5.00
CA GLY A 456 -18.35 11.20 -4.81
C GLY A 456 -18.94 11.83 -6.08
N PRO A 457 -20.07 12.56 -5.96
CA PRO A 457 -20.69 13.25 -7.08
C PRO A 457 -19.76 14.27 -7.75
N PRO A 458 -19.85 14.45 -9.07
CA PRO A 458 -20.85 13.88 -10.00
C PRO A 458 -20.54 12.47 -10.51
N HIS A 459 -19.37 11.90 -10.17
CA HIS A 459 -18.89 10.64 -10.71
C HIS A 459 -19.43 9.40 -9.97
N VAL A 460 -19.70 9.52 -8.68
CA VAL A 460 -20.15 8.40 -7.83
C VAL A 460 -21.39 8.80 -7.05
N TRP A 461 -22.42 7.98 -7.16
CA TRP A 461 -23.69 8.14 -6.46
C TRP A 461 -23.95 6.90 -5.61
N THR A 462 -23.79 7.03 -4.30
CA THR A 462 -24.04 5.94 -3.35
C THR A 462 -25.50 5.95 -2.93
N VAL A 463 -26.21 4.88 -3.24
CA VAL A 463 -27.67 4.77 -3.07
C VAL A 463 -28.06 3.45 -2.40
N ASP A 464 -29.14 3.48 -1.63
CA ASP A 464 -29.84 2.29 -1.21
C ASP A 464 -30.63 1.73 -2.41
N ILE A 465 -30.19 0.58 -2.92
CA ILE A 465 -30.80 -0.05 -4.11
C ILE A 465 -32.20 -0.65 -3.84
N GLU A 466 -32.58 -0.80 -2.56
CA GLU A 466 -33.92 -1.22 -2.16
C GLU A 466 -34.87 -0.02 -2.01
N ASN A 467 -34.37 1.22 -2.15
CA ASN A 467 -35.16 2.45 -2.11
C ASN A 467 -35.35 3.04 -3.52
N PRO A 468 -36.50 2.80 -4.19
CA PRO A 468 -36.75 3.27 -5.56
C PRO A 468 -36.60 4.80 -5.72
N VAL A 469 -37.05 5.56 -4.72
CA VAL A 469 -37.04 7.04 -4.77
C VAL A 469 -35.60 7.57 -4.77
N GLU A 470 -34.71 6.93 -4.00
CA GLU A 470 -33.30 7.31 -3.95
C GLU A 470 -32.60 6.98 -5.27
N VAL A 471 -32.86 5.79 -5.82
CA VAL A 471 -32.33 5.36 -7.12
C VAL A 471 -32.79 6.31 -8.23
N GLU A 472 -34.10 6.60 -8.33
CA GLU A 472 -34.64 7.52 -9.35
C GLU A 472 -34.04 8.95 -9.24
N ARG A 473 -33.91 9.45 -8.02
CA ARG A 473 -33.29 10.78 -7.78
C ARG A 473 -31.85 10.81 -8.31
N ALA A 474 -31.07 9.77 -8.02
CA ALA A 474 -29.70 9.66 -8.51
C ALA A 474 -29.68 9.59 -10.04
N LEU A 475 -30.53 8.76 -10.67
CA LEU A 475 -30.61 8.64 -12.12
C LEU A 475 -30.96 9.98 -12.79
N ARG A 476 -31.96 10.70 -12.30
CA ARG A 476 -32.34 12.02 -12.83
C ARG A 476 -31.18 13.01 -12.72
N SER A 477 -30.47 13.03 -11.59
CA SER A 477 -29.31 13.90 -11.40
C SER A 477 -28.17 13.55 -12.34
N ILE A 478 -27.87 12.26 -12.54
CA ILE A 478 -26.84 11.78 -13.47
C ILE A 478 -27.19 12.16 -14.92
N LEU A 479 -28.45 11.96 -15.32
CA LEU A 479 -28.89 12.22 -16.68
C LEU A 479 -28.99 13.71 -17.03
N SER A 480 -29.14 14.58 -16.03
CA SER A 480 -29.25 16.04 -16.22
C SER A 480 -27.92 16.74 -16.44
N GLN A 481 -26.79 16.06 -16.32
CA GLN A 481 -25.46 16.66 -16.40
C GLN A 481 -24.52 15.87 -17.32
N LYS A 482 -23.52 16.57 -17.86
CA LYS A 482 -22.40 15.96 -18.57
C LYS A 482 -21.35 15.53 -17.54
N ILE A 483 -20.95 14.27 -17.56
CA ILE A 483 -19.92 13.75 -16.68
C ILE A 483 -18.65 13.57 -17.49
N GLU A 484 -17.61 14.28 -17.09
CA GLU A 484 -16.30 14.20 -17.73
C GLU A 484 -15.49 13.03 -17.14
N PRO A 485 -14.60 12.42 -17.92
CA PRO A 485 -13.67 11.41 -17.41
C PRO A 485 -12.87 11.91 -16.21
N TYR A 486 -12.76 11.09 -15.19
CA TYR A 486 -11.99 11.42 -13.99
C TYR A 486 -11.14 10.24 -13.54
N LEU A 487 -9.85 10.46 -13.39
CA LEU A 487 -8.90 9.48 -12.89
C LEU A 487 -8.13 10.06 -11.69
N PRO A 488 -8.30 9.51 -10.49
CA PRO A 488 -7.46 9.89 -9.35
C PRO A 488 -5.98 9.65 -9.65
N TYR A 489 -5.13 10.61 -9.31
CA TYR A 489 -3.69 10.55 -9.61
C TYR A 489 -3.02 9.29 -9.07
N GLU A 490 -3.42 8.85 -7.88
CA GLU A 490 -2.90 7.66 -7.22
C GLU A 490 -3.10 6.36 -8.01
N PHE A 491 -4.02 6.34 -8.96
CA PHE A 491 -4.28 5.22 -9.87
C PHE A 491 -3.75 5.45 -11.29
N THR A 492 -2.91 6.49 -11.49
CA THR A 492 -2.15 6.68 -12.73
C THR A 492 -0.82 5.93 -12.70
N CYS A 493 -0.21 5.72 -13.87
CA CYS A 493 1.14 5.16 -13.97
C CYS A 493 2.16 5.98 -13.18
N GLU A 494 2.11 7.31 -13.28
CA GLU A 494 3.04 8.21 -12.58
C GLU A 494 2.83 8.13 -11.06
N GLY A 495 1.59 8.15 -10.58
CA GLY A 495 1.27 8.04 -9.17
C GLY A 495 1.75 6.72 -8.56
N MET A 496 1.65 5.60 -9.29
CA MET A 496 2.16 4.32 -8.83
C MET A 496 3.70 4.27 -8.84
N LEU A 497 4.36 4.77 -9.89
CA LEU A 497 5.82 4.87 -9.95
C LEU A 497 6.38 5.69 -8.78
N GLN A 498 5.82 6.86 -8.54
CA GLN A 498 6.19 7.74 -7.44
C GLN A 498 6.07 7.03 -6.09
N ARG A 499 4.94 6.38 -5.85
CA ARG A 499 4.61 5.68 -4.60
C ARG A 499 5.54 4.51 -4.33
N VAL A 500 5.74 3.64 -5.32
CA VAL A 500 6.61 2.46 -5.16
C VAL A 500 8.07 2.89 -5.01
N ASN A 501 8.51 3.93 -5.74
CA ASN A 501 9.85 4.50 -5.54
C ASN A 501 10.04 4.98 -4.09
N ALA A 502 9.09 5.71 -3.56
CA ALA A 502 9.14 6.18 -2.18
C ALA A 502 9.21 5.02 -1.17
N PHE A 503 8.44 3.95 -1.37
CA PHE A 503 8.52 2.75 -0.51
C PHE A 503 9.90 2.10 -0.56
N ILE A 504 10.46 1.91 -1.76
CA ILE A 504 11.74 1.24 -1.93
C ILE A 504 12.87 2.04 -1.28
N GLU A 505 12.85 3.35 -1.42
CA GLU A 505 13.91 4.23 -0.92
C GLU A 505 13.80 4.48 0.60
N ASN A 506 12.59 4.50 1.16
CA ASN A 506 12.36 5.03 2.50
C ASN A 506 11.75 4.03 3.50
N GLN A 507 11.13 2.92 3.06
CA GLN A 507 10.61 1.91 4.00
C GLN A 507 11.67 0.85 4.30
N ASP A 508 12.29 0.93 5.47
CA ASP A 508 13.22 -0.09 5.97
C ASP A 508 12.71 -0.69 7.30
N PHE A 509 12.24 -1.91 7.24
CA PHE A 509 11.78 -2.65 8.43
C PHE A 509 12.87 -3.54 9.03
N CYS A 510 14.07 -3.59 8.44
CA CYS A 510 15.20 -4.39 8.92
C CYS A 510 16.07 -3.63 9.92
N HIS A 511 16.15 -2.33 9.79
CA HIS A 511 16.96 -1.46 10.64
C HIS A 511 15.98 -0.65 11.51
N GLY A 512 15.70 -1.13 12.71
CA GLY A 512 14.66 -0.60 13.60
C GLY A 512 14.60 0.92 13.71
N GLN A 513 13.38 1.47 13.83
CA GLN A 513 13.03 2.88 13.97
C GLN A 513 13.28 3.78 12.74
N VAL A 514 13.08 3.29 11.54
CA VAL A 514 12.85 4.22 10.44
C VAL A 514 11.43 4.76 10.59
N MET A 515 11.34 6.05 10.88
CA MET A 515 10.07 6.75 10.96
C MET A 515 9.48 6.86 9.55
N TRP A 516 8.35 6.20 9.33
CA TRP A 516 7.62 6.30 8.08
C TRP A 516 6.33 7.10 8.29
N PRO A 517 6.00 8.05 7.44
CA PRO A 517 6.77 8.57 6.30
C PRO A 517 8.03 9.36 6.75
N PRO A 518 9.05 9.51 5.87
CA PRO A 518 10.26 10.26 6.20
C PRO A 518 9.95 11.70 6.56
N LEU A 519 10.56 12.24 7.60
CA LEU A 519 10.34 13.63 8.03
C LEU A 519 10.61 14.65 6.92
N SER A 520 11.56 14.35 6.03
CA SER A 520 11.91 15.22 4.89
C SER A 520 10.78 15.38 3.86
N THR A 521 9.81 14.46 3.84
CA THR A 521 8.67 14.49 2.90
C THR A 521 7.42 15.09 3.52
N LEU A 522 7.44 15.34 4.83
CA LEU A 522 6.31 15.91 5.55
C LEU A 522 6.26 17.42 5.38
N GLN A 523 5.08 17.93 5.07
CA GLN A 523 4.77 19.35 5.09
C GLN A 523 3.72 19.62 6.14
N VAL A 524 3.99 20.60 6.98
CA VAL A 524 3.00 21.09 7.95
C VAL A 524 2.23 22.24 7.31
N LYS A 525 0.91 22.11 7.26
CA LYS A 525 -0.01 23.12 6.75
C LYS A 525 -0.95 23.57 7.85
N VAL A 526 -1.32 24.85 7.82
CA VAL A 526 -2.31 25.42 8.73
C VAL A 526 -3.61 25.58 7.95
N ALA A 527 -4.68 24.98 8.47
CA ALA A 527 -6.00 25.10 7.86
C ALA A 527 -6.69 26.39 8.33
N GLU A 528 -7.34 27.08 7.41
CA GLU A 528 -8.28 28.16 7.75
C GLU A 528 -9.45 27.60 8.58
N PRO A 529 -10.08 28.44 9.42
CA PRO A 529 -11.24 28.05 10.22
C PRO A 529 -12.33 27.38 9.36
N GLY A 530 -12.86 26.27 9.86
CA GLY A 530 -13.92 25.52 9.15
C GLY A 530 -13.43 24.58 8.05
N ARG A 531 -12.15 24.59 7.69
CA ARG A 531 -11.58 23.63 6.71
C ARG A 531 -11.19 22.32 7.37
N THR A 532 -11.38 21.23 6.67
CA THR A 532 -10.91 19.91 7.11
C THR A 532 -9.49 19.65 6.66
N CYS A 533 -8.77 18.78 7.37
CA CYS A 533 -7.45 18.31 6.94
C CYS A 533 -7.48 17.78 5.50
N LYS A 534 -8.50 17.00 5.18
CA LYS A 534 -8.70 16.44 3.84
C LYS A 534 -8.74 17.53 2.76
N GLN A 535 -9.54 18.58 2.96
CA GLN A 535 -9.66 19.66 2.00
C GLN A 535 -8.34 20.37 1.77
N VAL A 536 -7.61 20.70 2.83
CA VAL A 536 -6.32 21.40 2.74
C VAL A 536 -5.27 20.53 2.04
N CYS A 537 -5.17 19.27 2.42
CA CYS A 537 -4.23 18.37 1.76
C CYS A 537 -4.58 18.17 0.27
N GLN A 538 -5.85 18.06 -0.08
CA GLN A 538 -6.29 17.91 -1.47
C GLN A 538 -5.95 19.14 -2.34
N GLU A 539 -6.21 20.34 -1.83
CA GLU A 539 -5.92 21.60 -2.53
C GLU A 539 -4.42 21.77 -2.81
N GLU A 540 -3.61 21.36 -1.85
CA GLU A 540 -2.14 21.36 -1.97
C GLU A 540 -1.60 20.15 -2.74
N GLN A 541 -2.47 19.26 -3.23
CA GLN A 541 -2.09 18.01 -3.89
C GLN A 541 -1.25 17.09 -3.00
N LEU A 542 -1.52 17.10 -1.70
CA LEU A 542 -0.83 16.33 -0.67
C LEU A 542 -1.79 15.34 -0.01
N ILE A 543 -1.24 14.43 0.78
CA ILE A 543 -1.96 13.47 1.60
C ILE A 543 -1.85 13.85 3.06
N CYS A 544 -2.94 13.70 3.80
CA CYS A 544 -2.88 13.82 5.24
C CYS A 544 -2.22 12.59 5.87
N GLU A 545 -1.29 12.84 6.80
CA GLU A 545 -0.62 11.78 7.57
C GLU A 545 -0.96 11.89 9.07
N PRO A 546 -1.99 11.16 9.52
CA PRO A 546 -2.50 11.28 10.88
C PRO A 546 -1.56 10.77 11.95
N SER A 547 -0.65 9.84 11.64
CA SER A 547 0.27 9.25 12.62
C SER A 547 1.19 10.30 13.26
N PHE A 548 1.38 11.45 12.60
CA PHE A 548 2.20 12.54 13.11
C PHE A 548 1.44 13.57 13.98
N PHE A 549 0.12 13.50 14.06
CA PHE A 549 -0.65 14.49 14.85
C PHE A 549 -0.27 14.49 16.33
N GLN A 550 0.02 13.34 16.90
CA GLN A 550 0.49 13.24 18.28
C GLN A 550 1.87 13.86 18.50
N HIS A 551 2.69 13.96 17.47
CA HIS A 551 4.01 14.61 17.54
C HIS A 551 3.90 16.13 17.38
N LEU A 552 2.95 16.62 16.59
CA LEU A 552 2.72 18.04 16.38
C LEU A 552 1.96 18.71 17.54
N ASN A 553 1.15 17.96 18.28
CA ASN A 553 0.37 18.48 19.39
C ASN A 553 1.15 18.60 20.71
N LYS A 554 2.48 18.63 20.66
CA LYS A 554 3.34 18.91 21.81
C LYS A 554 3.69 20.39 21.84
N ASP A 555 3.58 21.03 23.02
CA ASP A 555 3.82 22.47 23.22
C ASP A 555 5.13 22.97 22.60
N LYS A 556 6.19 22.17 22.69
CA LYS A 556 7.51 22.51 22.13
C LYS A 556 7.53 22.58 20.60
N ASP A 557 6.74 21.73 19.96
CA ASP A 557 6.69 21.65 18.51
C ASP A 557 5.77 22.74 17.95
N LEU A 558 4.68 23.05 18.64
CA LEU A 558 3.80 24.17 18.32
C LEU A 558 4.54 25.52 18.40
N ALA A 559 5.33 25.74 19.44
CA ALA A 559 6.13 26.95 19.61
C ALA A 559 7.22 27.13 18.53
N ARG A 560 7.74 26.04 17.95
CA ARG A 560 8.79 26.07 16.92
C ARG A 560 8.26 26.46 15.54
N TRP A 561 6.96 26.30 15.28
CA TRP A 561 6.33 26.59 14.00
C TRP A 561 5.60 27.94 13.98
N ASP A 562 5.46 28.60 15.14
CA ASP A 562 4.87 29.92 15.25
C ASP A 562 5.88 31.03 14.91
N THR A 563 6.30 31.09 13.64
CA THR A 563 7.16 32.16 13.13
C THR A 563 6.37 33.40 12.68
N ARG A 564 5.04 33.42 12.84
CA ARG A 564 4.21 34.59 12.62
C ARG A 564 3.39 34.84 13.86
N THR A 565 3.69 35.93 14.53
CA THR A 565 2.98 36.46 15.67
C THR A 565 1.49 36.64 15.34
N ILE A 566 0.69 35.64 15.62
CA ILE A 566 -0.76 35.74 15.59
C ILE A 566 -1.17 35.96 17.05
N HIS A 567 -1.54 37.19 17.40
CA HIS A 567 -2.11 37.52 18.68
C HIS A 567 -3.51 36.90 18.79
N PHE A 568 -3.62 35.85 19.61
CA PHE A 568 -4.91 35.30 20.00
C PHE A 568 -5.47 36.09 21.19
N PRO A 569 -6.72 36.52 21.17
CA PRO A 569 -7.32 37.07 22.36
C PRO A 569 -7.44 36.00 23.47
N PRO A 570 -7.15 36.29 24.72
CA PRO A 570 -7.24 35.32 25.80
C PRO A 570 -8.70 34.89 26.01
N CYS A 571 -8.94 33.57 26.03
CA CYS A 571 -10.24 33.02 26.42
C CYS A 571 -10.47 33.29 27.92
N SER A 572 -11.36 34.22 28.25
CA SER A 572 -11.59 34.71 29.62
C SER A 572 -12.45 33.78 30.49
N ARG A 573 -12.84 32.59 30.02
CA ARG A 573 -13.66 31.63 30.78
C ARG A 573 -13.28 30.18 30.50
N CYS A 574 -12.17 29.74 31.08
CA CYS A 574 -11.86 28.32 31.18
C CYS A 574 -11.40 28.02 32.60
N ASP A 575 -12.30 27.53 33.44
CA ASP A 575 -11.97 27.02 34.77
C ASP A 575 -11.12 25.75 34.66
N LEU A 576 -9.85 25.88 34.99
CA LEU A 576 -8.90 24.81 35.15
C LEU A 576 -9.15 24.07 36.46
N LYS A 577 -9.99 23.03 36.46
CA LYS A 577 -10.02 22.04 37.54
C LYS A 577 -9.57 20.69 36.95
N SER A 578 -8.30 20.49 37.00
CA SER A 578 -7.52 19.22 37.11
C SER A 578 -6.15 19.40 36.48
N GLY A 579 -5.13 19.02 37.22
CA GLY A 579 -3.70 19.33 36.98
C GLY A 579 -3.02 18.73 35.77
N HIS A 580 -3.64 18.81 34.61
CA HIS A 580 -2.97 18.59 33.33
C HIS A 580 -2.99 19.93 32.57
N GLN A 581 -1.83 20.55 32.50
CA GLN A 581 -1.59 21.67 31.62
C GLN A 581 -1.72 21.20 30.18
N VAL A 582 -2.92 21.29 29.65
CA VAL A 582 -3.13 21.25 28.19
C VAL A 582 -2.96 22.70 27.75
N ALA A 583 -1.99 22.95 26.88
CA ALA A 583 -1.74 24.30 26.38
C ALA A 583 -3.02 24.92 25.87
N ALA A 584 -3.33 26.10 26.36
CA ALA A 584 -4.55 26.86 26.06
C ALA A 584 -4.71 27.21 24.56
N HIS A 585 -3.72 26.93 23.74
CA HIS A 585 -3.66 27.24 22.31
C HIS A 585 -4.44 26.26 21.42
N ASN A 586 -4.87 25.11 21.93
CA ASN A 586 -5.61 24.10 21.13
C ASN A 586 -7.12 24.38 21.03
N ARG A 587 -7.61 25.54 21.45
CA ARG A 587 -9.06 25.79 21.55
C ARG A 587 -9.67 26.59 20.42
N PHE A 588 -8.87 27.18 19.55
CA PHE A 588 -9.41 28.05 18.52
C PHE A 588 -8.99 27.62 17.10
N GLU A 589 -9.95 27.17 16.37
CA GLU A 589 -10.21 27.27 14.93
C GLU A 589 -9.10 26.89 13.94
N PHE A 590 -7.83 26.80 14.31
CA PHE A 590 -6.76 26.34 13.43
C PHE A 590 -6.41 24.89 13.73
N LYS A 591 -6.53 24.05 12.72
CA LYS A 591 -6.10 22.65 12.78
C LYS A 591 -4.75 22.53 12.11
N TRP A 592 -3.74 22.09 12.85
CA TRP A 592 -2.46 21.71 12.26
C TRP A 592 -2.63 20.42 11.48
N ILE A 593 -2.18 20.45 10.24
CA ILE A 593 -2.31 19.35 9.29
C ILE A 593 -0.93 18.99 8.82
N VAL A 594 -0.58 17.70 8.91
CA VAL A 594 0.62 17.17 8.30
C VAL A 594 0.22 16.55 6.97
N CYS A 595 0.85 17.02 5.92
CA CYS A 595 0.64 16.54 4.57
C CYS A 595 1.93 15.93 4.03
N HIS A 596 1.79 14.96 3.14
CA HIS A 596 2.89 14.23 2.54
C HIS A 596 2.97 14.50 1.03
N LEU A 597 4.14 14.81 0.52
CA LEU A 597 4.36 15.23 -0.87
C LEU A 597 4.20 14.12 -1.91
N GLU A 598 4.41 12.86 -1.51
CA GLU A 598 4.59 11.76 -2.45
C GLU A 598 3.34 10.93 -2.70
N TRP A 599 2.24 11.23 -1.98
CA TRP A 599 1.10 10.33 -1.94
C TRP A 599 -0.20 11.10 -1.96
N ARG A 600 -0.92 11.03 -3.04
CA ARG A 600 -2.29 11.51 -3.09
C ARG A 600 -3.27 10.43 -2.59
N ILE A 601 -3.14 10.01 -1.35
CA ILE A 601 -4.12 9.14 -0.71
C ILE A 601 -4.85 9.93 0.34
N GLN A 602 -6.14 9.94 0.25
CA GLN A 602 -6.99 10.57 1.24
C GLN A 602 -7.16 9.63 2.43
N ILE A 603 -6.47 9.90 3.51
CA ILE A 603 -6.81 9.35 4.81
C ILE A 603 -7.86 10.28 5.41
N ASN A 604 -8.92 9.70 5.94
CA ASN A 604 -10.01 10.47 6.52
C ASN A 604 -9.55 11.18 7.79
N CYS A 605 -9.07 12.41 7.67
CA CYS A 605 -8.60 13.22 8.81
C CYS A 605 -9.70 13.49 9.85
N SER A 606 -10.98 13.36 9.48
CA SER A 606 -12.10 13.61 10.38
C SER A 606 -12.24 12.58 11.51
N VAL A 607 -11.68 11.39 11.37
CA VAL A 607 -11.76 10.33 12.40
C VAL A 607 -10.76 10.57 13.54
N MET A 608 -9.68 11.28 13.30
CA MET A 608 -8.61 11.49 14.29
C MET A 608 -8.71 12.78 15.10
N LEU A 609 -9.71 13.59 14.84
CA LEU A 609 -9.95 14.85 15.55
C LEU A 609 -11.04 14.73 16.61
N LYS A 610 -11.35 13.53 17.13
CA LYS A 610 -11.94 13.47 18.47
C LYS A 610 -10.87 13.94 19.44
N PRO A 611 -11.05 15.11 20.10
CA PRO A 611 -10.17 15.45 21.19
C PRO A 611 -10.27 14.32 22.23
N PRO A 612 -9.20 13.97 22.95
CA PRO A 612 -9.34 13.20 24.17
C PRO A 612 -10.39 13.94 25.02
N GLU A 613 -11.29 13.21 25.64
CA GLU A 613 -12.38 13.76 26.44
C GLU A 613 -11.83 14.76 27.47
N GLY A 614 -11.80 16.02 27.10
CA GLY A 614 -11.50 17.16 27.94
C GLY A 614 -12.70 18.10 27.88
N PRO A 615 -12.91 18.96 28.91
CA PRO A 615 -14.12 19.74 29.02
C PRO A 615 -14.34 20.63 27.80
N VAL A 616 -15.39 20.34 27.07
CA VAL A 616 -15.91 21.15 25.97
C VAL A 616 -16.39 22.46 26.54
N CYS A 617 -15.83 23.59 26.10
CA CYS A 617 -16.50 24.89 26.30
C CYS A 617 -17.83 24.84 25.54
N LYS A 618 -18.92 24.74 26.29
CA LYS A 618 -20.26 24.97 25.74
C LYS A 618 -20.40 26.45 25.52
N ASP A 619 -20.42 26.89 24.29
CA ASP A 619 -20.99 28.18 23.94
C ASP A 619 -22.49 28.12 24.23
N THR A 620 -22.91 28.80 25.28
CA THR A 620 -24.30 29.16 25.51
C THR A 620 -24.65 30.28 24.53
N LEU A 621 -25.13 29.90 23.36
CA LEU A 621 -25.92 30.82 22.55
C LEU A 621 -27.21 31.11 23.31
N LEU A 622 -27.35 32.36 23.72
CA LEU A 622 -28.60 32.93 24.18
C LEU A 622 -29.56 32.97 22.98
N GLU A 623 -30.38 31.94 22.84
CA GLU A 623 -31.59 32.03 22.05
C GLU A 623 -32.68 32.69 22.93
N ASN A 624 -33.15 33.82 22.46
CA ASN A 624 -34.31 34.51 22.99
C ASN A 624 -35.55 33.62 22.82
N ASP A 625 -36.15 33.39 23.96
CA ASP A 625 -37.44 32.76 24.16
C ASP A 625 -38.55 33.56 23.49
N SER A 626 -39.34 32.95 22.66
CA SER A 626 -40.75 33.33 22.52
C SER A 626 -41.57 32.18 21.93
N SER A 627 -42.51 31.81 22.76
CA SER A 627 -43.77 31.13 22.47
C SER A 627 -43.94 29.68 22.92
N LYS A 628 -44.70 29.64 24.00
CA LYS A 628 -45.50 28.52 24.51
C LYS A 628 -46.42 27.89 23.42
N SER A 629 -46.60 26.57 23.47
CA SER A 629 -47.93 25.97 23.71
C SER A 629 -47.84 24.44 23.74
N GLU A 630 -48.28 23.93 24.86
CA GLU A 630 -49.00 22.69 25.16
C GLU A 630 -49.45 21.80 23.96
N SER A 631 -49.27 20.50 24.04
CA SER A 631 -50.21 19.49 24.54
C SER A 631 -49.81 18.05 24.09
N HIS A 632 -49.86 17.18 25.07
CA HIS A 632 -50.33 15.76 25.09
C HIS A 632 -50.36 14.95 23.78
N LEU A 633 -49.63 13.93 23.76
CA LEU A 633 -49.86 12.47 23.66
C LEU A 633 -48.62 11.80 23.09
#